data_0a7c4a93bf2431267c2f26eb14a3502b
#
_entry.id   0a7c4a93bf2431267c2f26eb14a3502b
#
_cell.length_a   1.000
_cell.length_b   1.000
_cell.length_c   1.000
_cell.angle_alpha   90.00
_cell.angle_beta   90.00
_cell.angle_gamma   90.00
#
_symmetry.space_group_name_H-M   'P 1'
#
loop_
_entity.id
_entity.type
_entity.pdbx_description
1 polymer ?
#
loop_
_entity_poly.entity_id
_entity_poly.type
_entity_poly.pdbx_seq_one_letter_code
_entity_poly.pdbx_strand_id
1 'polypeptide(L)'
;TFGLEITRLDMKLLADMLAKQAYDKQEAGRLRAWIDKHLGARLDLSQPNAAEKFNQSLALYLIVRDLLAELNAVGGGFMNQLEWGSDPRGVPLPIADCMESLFNSTFDHNGPKPPMPFATEADVQGLLTMLFTCWLSGGNPPLFMDFRKVWEPWEIQALARSQGVAFSGEELWARQGIVDGDNSGSASFDWAGRPGDSPERIMANVAMPGDRKSVV
;
A
#
# COMPACT_ATOMS: atom_id res chain seq x y z
N THR A 1 -7.91 -26.92 1.96
CA THR A 1 -7.60 -26.09 0.79
C THR A 1 -8.84 -25.31 0.40
N PHE A 2 -8.72 -24.00 0.26
CA PHE A 2 -9.83 -23.11 -0.09
C PHE A 2 -10.18 -23.12 -1.59
N GLY A 3 -9.63 -24.07 -2.37
CA GLY A 3 -9.84 -24.13 -3.83
C GLY A 3 -9.12 -23.01 -4.60
N LEU A 4 -8.16 -22.34 -3.99
CA LEU A 4 -7.36 -21.31 -4.63
C LEU A 4 -6.05 -21.89 -5.16
N GLU A 5 -5.70 -21.49 -6.37
CA GLU A 5 -4.43 -21.80 -7.01
C GLU A 5 -3.46 -20.63 -6.81
N ILE A 6 -2.20 -20.93 -6.53
CA ILE A 6 -1.14 -19.92 -6.40
C ILE A 6 -0.27 -19.97 -7.63
N THR A 7 -0.34 -18.95 -8.46
CA THR A 7 0.57 -18.74 -9.59
C THR A 7 1.76 -17.90 -9.14
N ARG A 8 2.96 -18.42 -9.32
CA ARG A 8 4.21 -17.71 -9.01
C ARG A 8 4.82 -17.17 -10.29
N LEU A 9 5.08 -15.87 -10.32
CA LEU A 9 5.79 -15.22 -11.41
C LEU A 9 7.18 -14.80 -10.91
N ASP A 10 8.17 -14.94 -11.78
CA ASP A 10 9.52 -14.46 -11.49
C ASP A 10 9.53 -12.91 -11.52
N MET A 11 10.11 -12.29 -10.51
CA MET A 11 10.27 -10.83 -10.44
C MET A 11 11.07 -10.29 -11.65
N LYS A 12 11.94 -11.11 -12.23
CA LYS A 12 12.64 -10.76 -13.48
C LYS A 12 11.67 -10.46 -14.62
N LEU A 13 10.53 -11.14 -14.68
CA LEU A 13 9.51 -10.85 -15.70
C LEU A 13 9.05 -9.38 -15.60
N LEU A 14 8.75 -8.91 -14.39
CA LEU A 14 8.31 -7.53 -14.17
C LEU A 14 9.41 -6.52 -14.52
N ALA A 15 10.65 -6.80 -14.15
CA ALA A 15 11.79 -5.96 -14.50
C ALA A 15 12.00 -5.89 -16.03
N ASP A 16 11.89 -7.02 -16.72
CA ASP A 16 12.00 -7.08 -18.18
C ASP A 16 10.83 -6.36 -18.88
N MET A 17 9.61 -6.48 -18.37
CA MET A 17 8.44 -5.76 -18.89
C MET A 17 8.57 -4.25 -18.69
N LEU A 18 9.04 -3.82 -17.53
CA LEU A 18 9.30 -2.40 -17.26
C LEU A 18 10.40 -1.85 -18.18
N ALA A 19 11.51 -2.57 -18.34
CA ALA A 19 12.60 -2.16 -19.22
C ALA A 19 12.17 -2.08 -20.69
N LYS A 20 11.28 -2.96 -21.14
CA LYS A 20 10.66 -2.95 -22.47
C LYS A 20 9.53 -1.95 -22.62
N GLN A 21 9.19 -1.26 -21.53
CA GLN A 21 8.04 -0.34 -21.48
C GLN A 21 6.72 -1.01 -21.93
N ALA A 22 6.49 -2.24 -21.49
CA ALA A 22 5.31 -3.04 -21.83
C ALA A 22 4.08 -2.60 -21.03
N TYR A 23 3.69 -1.34 -21.17
CA TYR A 23 2.52 -0.72 -20.55
C TYR A 23 2.03 0.45 -21.42
N ASP A 24 0.79 0.86 -21.24
CA ASP A 24 0.25 2.05 -21.91
C ASP A 24 0.87 3.33 -21.31
N LYS A 25 1.74 3.99 -22.09
CA LYS A 25 2.40 5.24 -21.69
C LYS A 25 1.44 6.40 -21.50
N GLN A 26 0.36 6.44 -22.27
CA GLN A 26 -0.64 7.50 -22.12
C GLN A 26 -1.42 7.30 -20.81
N GLU A 27 -1.76 6.06 -20.49
CA GLU A 27 -2.40 5.73 -19.22
C GLU A 27 -1.47 6.03 -18.04
N ALA A 28 -0.20 5.65 -18.12
CA ALA A 28 0.79 5.99 -17.11
C ALA A 28 0.90 7.51 -16.88
N GLY A 29 0.85 8.29 -17.95
CA GLY A 29 0.82 9.75 -17.86
C GLY A 29 -0.45 10.28 -17.18
N ARG A 30 -1.61 9.69 -17.46
CA ARG A 30 -2.88 10.06 -16.81
C ARG A 30 -2.86 9.70 -15.31
N LEU A 31 -2.37 8.51 -14.96
CA LEU A 31 -2.22 8.08 -13.58
C LEU A 31 -1.28 9.01 -12.81
N ARG A 32 -0.13 9.36 -13.40
CA ARG A 32 0.80 10.31 -12.80
C ARG A 32 0.17 11.69 -12.59
N ALA A 33 -0.49 12.23 -13.57
CA ALA A 33 -1.17 13.53 -13.48
C ALA A 33 -2.30 13.51 -12.42
N TRP A 34 -3.00 12.38 -12.29
CA TRP A 34 -4.02 12.19 -11.25
C TRP A 34 -3.39 12.21 -9.84
N ILE A 35 -2.28 11.50 -9.63
CA ILE A 35 -1.55 11.53 -8.35
C ILE A 35 -1.06 12.95 -8.04
N ASP A 36 -0.43 13.62 -9.00
CA ASP A 36 0.10 14.98 -8.81
C ASP A 36 -1.02 15.98 -8.45
N LYS A 37 -2.17 15.85 -9.11
CA LYS A 37 -3.35 16.69 -8.81
C LYS A 37 -3.84 16.50 -7.37
N HIS A 38 -3.86 15.27 -6.88
CA HIS A 38 -4.46 14.96 -5.59
C HIS A 38 -3.48 15.07 -4.42
N LEU A 39 -2.23 14.68 -4.60
CA LEU A 39 -1.22 14.74 -3.54
C LEU A 39 -0.45 16.07 -3.54
N GLY A 40 -0.05 16.58 -4.69
CA GLY A 40 0.71 17.82 -4.79
C GLY A 40 1.95 17.79 -3.90
N ALA A 41 2.09 18.78 -3.04
CA ALA A 41 3.24 18.92 -2.11
C ALA A 41 3.28 17.83 -1.01
N ARG A 42 2.25 17.02 -0.88
CA ARG A 42 2.23 15.88 0.06
C ARG A 42 2.86 14.61 -0.51
N LEU A 43 3.25 14.62 -1.78
CA LEU A 43 4.13 13.64 -2.39
C LEU A 43 5.56 14.13 -2.28
N ASP A 44 6.35 13.53 -1.41
CA ASP A 44 7.77 13.89 -1.24
C ASP A 44 8.62 13.18 -2.28
N LEU A 45 9.13 13.93 -3.23
CA LEU A 45 10.05 13.47 -4.28
C LEU A 45 11.42 14.13 -4.16
N SER A 46 11.79 14.59 -2.97
CA SER A 46 13.04 15.33 -2.73
C SER A 46 14.30 14.46 -2.82
N GLN A 47 14.17 13.14 -2.68
CA GLN A 47 15.32 12.24 -2.75
C GLN A 47 15.81 12.07 -4.19
N PRO A 48 17.13 11.84 -4.39
CA PRO A 48 17.69 11.59 -5.70
C PRO A 48 16.98 10.45 -6.43
N ASN A 49 16.58 10.68 -7.68
CA ASN A 49 15.85 9.73 -8.54
C ASN A 49 14.44 9.35 -8.04
N ALA A 50 13.91 9.98 -6.98
CA ALA A 50 12.59 9.64 -6.44
C ALA A 50 11.48 9.78 -7.48
N ALA A 51 11.51 10.85 -8.29
CA ALA A 51 10.51 11.06 -9.33
C ALA A 51 10.55 9.96 -10.42
N GLU A 52 11.73 9.51 -10.81
CA GLU A 52 11.90 8.42 -11.78
C GLU A 52 11.41 7.09 -11.20
N LYS A 53 11.86 6.75 -9.98
CA LYS A 53 11.41 5.54 -9.29
C LYS A 53 9.89 5.53 -9.09
N PHE A 54 9.31 6.67 -8.76
CA PHE A 54 7.87 6.79 -8.60
C PHE A 54 7.13 6.57 -9.92
N ASN A 55 7.61 7.13 -11.03
CA ASN A 55 7.05 6.85 -12.35
C ASN A 55 7.16 5.37 -12.74
N GLN A 56 8.26 4.71 -12.40
CA GLN A 56 8.42 3.27 -12.60
C GLN A 56 7.44 2.46 -11.74
N SER A 57 7.18 2.89 -10.50
CA SER A 57 6.18 2.28 -9.62
C SER A 57 4.77 2.36 -10.24
N LEU A 58 4.39 3.51 -10.79
CA LEU A 58 3.10 3.67 -11.46
C LEU A 58 3.01 2.81 -12.75
N ALA A 59 4.09 2.72 -13.51
CA ALA A 59 4.15 1.84 -14.68
C ALA A 59 4.00 0.37 -14.28
N LEU A 60 4.63 -0.06 -13.18
CA LEU A 60 4.48 -1.42 -12.67
C LEU A 60 3.06 -1.71 -12.16
N TYR A 61 2.38 -0.73 -11.57
CA TYR A 61 0.97 -0.90 -11.24
C TYR A 61 0.15 -1.31 -12.47
N LEU A 62 0.35 -0.65 -13.61
CA LEU A 62 -0.35 -0.98 -14.86
C LEU A 62 0.04 -2.38 -15.37
N ILE A 63 1.33 -2.69 -15.40
CA ILE A 63 1.83 -4.02 -15.82
C ILE A 63 1.22 -5.12 -14.96
N VAL A 64 1.28 -4.99 -13.64
CA VAL A 64 0.78 -6.01 -12.72
C VAL A 64 -0.74 -6.11 -12.76
N ARG A 65 -1.45 -4.98 -12.89
CA ARG A 65 -2.90 -4.97 -13.09
C ARG A 65 -3.30 -5.82 -14.29
N ASP A 66 -2.64 -5.60 -15.41
CA ASP A 66 -2.94 -6.29 -16.66
C ASP A 66 -2.59 -7.79 -16.58
N LEU A 67 -1.46 -8.15 -15.95
CA LEU A 67 -1.09 -9.55 -15.67
C LEU A 67 -2.12 -10.24 -14.75
N LEU A 68 -2.56 -9.58 -13.69
CA LEU A 68 -3.58 -10.13 -12.78
C LEU A 68 -4.91 -10.37 -13.52
N ALA A 69 -5.27 -9.46 -14.42
CA ALA A 69 -6.46 -9.62 -15.25
C ALA A 69 -6.32 -10.80 -16.24
N GLU A 70 -5.19 -10.96 -16.92
CA GLU A 70 -4.91 -12.09 -17.80
C GLU A 70 -4.97 -13.46 -17.07
N LEU A 71 -4.48 -13.47 -15.82
CA LEU A 71 -4.48 -14.67 -14.98
C LEU A 71 -5.83 -14.93 -14.29
N ASN A 72 -6.82 -14.04 -14.44
CA ASN A 72 -8.06 -14.05 -13.65
C ASN A 72 -7.79 -14.15 -12.14
N ALA A 73 -6.73 -13.47 -11.68
CA ALA A 73 -6.34 -13.47 -10.29
C ALA A 73 -7.31 -12.64 -9.43
N VAL A 74 -7.60 -13.13 -8.23
CA VAL A 74 -8.47 -12.44 -7.26
C VAL A 74 -7.69 -11.64 -6.21
N GLY A 75 -6.37 -11.70 -6.27
CA GLY A 75 -5.46 -10.96 -5.41
C GLY A 75 -4.01 -11.25 -5.78
N GLY A 76 -3.07 -10.54 -5.15
CA GLY A 76 -1.65 -10.70 -5.43
C GLY A 76 -0.75 -10.22 -4.30
N GLY A 77 0.55 -10.21 -4.56
CA GLY A 77 1.56 -9.69 -3.65
C GLY A 77 2.97 -9.85 -4.21
N PHE A 78 3.89 -9.00 -3.79
CA PHE A 78 5.31 -9.10 -4.16
C PHE A 78 6.11 -9.84 -3.09
N MET A 79 6.86 -10.84 -3.51
CA MET A 79 7.49 -11.78 -2.58
C MET A 79 8.61 -11.17 -1.73
N ASN A 80 9.28 -10.14 -2.23
CA ASN A 80 10.40 -9.52 -1.52
C ASN A 80 10.54 -8.05 -1.88
N GLN A 81 10.16 -7.19 -0.96
CA GLN A 81 10.29 -5.74 -1.15
C GLN A 81 11.76 -5.28 -1.08
N LEU A 82 12.62 -6.00 -0.37
CA LEU A 82 14.05 -5.68 -0.26
C LEU A 82 14.81 -5.90 -1.57
N GLU A 83 14.41 -6.87 -2.38
CA GLU A 83 15.00 -7.10 -3.69
C GLU A 83 14.74 -5.96 -4.67
N TRP A 84 13.69 -5.18 -4.46
CA TRP A 84 13.36 -4.03 -5.27
C TRP A 84 14.41 -2.90 -5.18
N GLY A 85 15.11 -2.80 -4.04
CA GLY A 85 16.14 -1.80 -3.81
C GLY A 85 17.56 -2.25 -4.13
N SER A 86 17.78 -3.55 -4.36
CA SER A 86 19.12 -4.15 -4.39
C SER A 86 19.34 -5.17 -5.52
N ASP A 87 18.70 -4.96 -6.69
CA ASP A 87 19.03 -5.82 -7.84
C ASP A 87 20.54 -5.75 -8.11
N PRO A 88 21.25 -6.89 -8.04
CA PRO A 88 22.70 -6.95 -8.31
C PRO A 88 23.08 -6.48 -9.71
N ARG A 89 22.13 -6.36 -10.63
CA ARG A 89 22.32 -5.80 -11.98
C ARG A 89 22.27 -4.27 -11.99
N GLY A 90 22.06 -3.62 -10.85
CA GLY A 90 21.98 -2.17 -10.73
C GLY A 90 20.71 -1.55 -11.33
N VAL A 91 19.67 -2.35 -11.57
CA VAL A 91 18.37 -1.82 -11.97
C VAL A 91 17.65 -1.37 -10.70
N PRO A 92 17.41 -0.06 -10.51
CA PRO A 92 16.62 0.39 -9.39
C PRO A 92 15.19 -0.12 -9.59
N LEU A 93 14.75 -1.02 -8.73
CA LEU A 93 13.36 -1.45 -8.75
C LEU A 93 12.51 -0.43 -7.98
N PRO A 94 11.32 -0.11 -8.44
CA PRO A 94 10.49 0.93 -7.87
C PRO A 94 9.86 0.51 -6.54
N ILE A 95 9.38 1.50 -5.81
CA ILE A 95 8.73 1.30 -4.53
C ILE A 95 7.36 0.66 -4.73
N ALA A 96 7.11 -0.45 -4.05
CA ALA A 96 5.85 -1.18 -4.13
C ALA A 96 4.66 -0.45 -3.47
N ASP A 97 4.93 0.43 -2.52
CA ASP A 97 3.92 1.01 -1.62
C ASP A 97 2.75 1.67 -2.35
N CYS A 98 3.02 2.56 -3.31
CA CYS A 98 1.96 3.21 -4.09
C CYS A 98 1.12 2.21 -4.89
N MET A 99 1.74 1.14 -5.41
CA MET A 99 1.03 0.09 -6.14
C MET A 99 0.10 -0.68 -5.23
N GLU A 100 0.57 -1.05 -4.04
CA GLU A 100 -0.25 -1.77 -3.05
C GLU A 100 -1.46 -0.92 -2.64
N SER A 101 -1.26 0.39 -2.39
CA SER A 101 -2.36 1.31 -2.13
C SER A 101 -3.37 1.36 -3.27
N LEU A 102 -2.91 1.48 -4.52
CA LEU A 102 -3.78 1.52 -5.69
C LEU A 102 -4.57 0.21 -5.88
N PHE A 103 -3.94 -0.96 -5.65
CA PHE A 103 -4.64 -2.23 -5.73
C PHE A 103 -5.70 -2.38 -4.66
N ASN A 104 -5.37 -2.07 -3.42
CA ASN A 104 -6.26 -2.23 -2.27
C ASN A 104 -7.37 -1.18 -2.21
N SER A 105 -7.29 -0.09 -2.99
CA SER A 105 -8.30 0.99 -2.99
C SER A 105 -9.51 0.66 -3.83
N THR A 106 -10.65 1.29 -3.47
CA THR A 106 -11.92 1.19 -4.21
C THR A 106 -12.00 2.15 -5.40
N PHE A 107 -10.94 2.87 -5.67
CA PHE A 107 -10.83 3.81 -6.80
C PHE A 107 -9.37 3.97 -7.27
N ASP A 108 -9.21 4.44 -8.50
CA ASP A 108 -7.95 4.89 -9.06
C ASP A 108 -8.19 6.08 -10.02
N HIS A 109 -7.22 6.37 -10.90
CA HIS A 109 -7.32 7.44 -11.89
C HIS A 109 -8.41 7.26 -12.94
N ASN A 110 -8.96 6.05 -13.08
CA ASN A 110 -10.08 5.75 -13.96
C ASN A 110 -11.44 5.80 -13.24
N GLY A 111 -11.45 6.11 -11.94
CA GLY A 111 -12.65 6.20 -11.11
C GLY A 111 -12.86 5.01 -10.17
N PRO A 112 -14.10 4.74 -9.77
CA PRO A 112 -14.43 3.64 -8.89
C PRO A 112 -14.07 2.27 -9.48
N LYS A 113 -13.52 1.39 -8.65
CA LYS A 113 -13.20 0.01 -8.99
C LYS A 113 -13.38 -0.89 -7.76
N PRO A 114 -13.59 -2.21 -7.91
CA PRO A 114 -13.46 -3.10 -6.79
C PRO A 114 -12.00 -3.10 -6.28
N PRO A 115 -11.78 -3.21 -4.96
CA PRO A 115 -10.44 -3.39 -4.43
C PRO A 115 -9.90 -4.76 -4.87
N MET A 116 -8.63 -4.81 -5.20
CA MET A 116 -7.89 -6.01 -5.50
C MET A 116 -6.98 -6.30 -4.30
N PRO A 117 -7.33 -7.22 -3.39
CA PRO A 117 -6.48 -7.52 -2.24
C PRO A 117 -5.04 -7.82 -2.65
N PHE A 118 -4.12 -7.03 -2.16
CA PHE A 118 -2.71 -7.12 -2.51
C PHE A 118 -1.88 -7.06 -1.22
N ALA A 119 -1.28 -8.20 -0.86
CA ALA A 119 -0.58 -8.34 0.41
C ALA A 119 0.90 -7.97 0.26
N THR A 120 1.39 -7.21 1.23
CA THR A 120 2.80 -6.91 1.38
C THR A 120 3.59 -8.20 1.60
N GLU A 121 4.80 -8.27 1.03
CA GLU A 121 5.74 -9.41 1.14
C GLU A 121 5.16 -10.75 0.68
N ALA A 122 4.12 -10.72 -0.16
CA ALA A 122 3.37 -11.88 -0.64
C ALA A 122 2.94 -12.83 0.50
N ASP A 123 2.57 -12.26 1.65
CA ASP A 123 1.98 -13.05 2.74
C ASP A 123 0.68 -13.68 2.30
N VAL A 124 0.75 -14.97 1.94
CA VAL A 124 -0.42 -15.72 1.46
C VAL A 124 -1.51 -15.84 2.52
N GLN A 125 -1.16 -15.93 3.79
CA GLN A 125 -2.15 -16.03 4.88
C GLN A 125 -2.86 -14.70 5.09
N GLY A 126 -2.09 -13.60 5.10
CA GLY A 126 -2.62 -12.24 5.12
C GLY A 126 -3.52 -11.98 3.90
N LEU A 127 -3.06 -12.34 2.70
CA LEU A 127 -3.85 -12.20 1.48
C LEU A 127 -5.19 -12.95 1.54
N LEU A 128 -5.21 -14.18 2.04
CA LEU A 128 -6.45 -14.95 2.22
C LEU A 128 -7.39 -14.25 3.19
N THR A 129 -6.87 -13.73 4.29
CA THR A 129 -7.65 -12.97 5.27
C THR A 129 -8.22 -11.70 4.64
N MET A 130 -7.42 -10.96 3.86
CA MET A 130 -7.87 -9.77 3.13
C MET A 130 -8.98 -10.12 2.13
N LEU A 131 -8.84 -11.21 1.37
CA LEU A 131 -9.85 -11.68 0.42
C LEU A 131 -11.17 -11.99 1.12
N PHE A 132 -11.14 -12.79 2.19
CA PHE A 132 -12.36 -13.16 2.90
C PHE A 132 -13.02 -11.95 3.56
N THR A 133 -12.27 -11.08 4.18
CA THR A 133 -12.83 -9.88 4.81
C THR A 133 -13.41 -8.91 3.78
N CYS A 134 -12.76 -8.76 2.63
CA CYS A 134 -13.28 -7.98 1.50
C CYS A 134 -14.62 -8.54 1.00
N TRP A 135 -14.71 -9.85 0.77
CA TRP A 135 -15.95 -10.49 0.30
C TRP A 135 -17.07 -10.45 1.34
N LEU A 136 -16.77 -10.75 2.60
CA LEU A 136 -17.75 -10.71 3.68
C LEU A 136 -18.28 -9.32 3.97
N SER A 137 -17.46 -8.30 3.75
CA SER A 137 -17.87 -6.88 3.94
C SER A 137 -18.59 -6.28 2.73
N GLY A 138 -18.81 -7.07 1.67
CA GLY A 138 -19.44 -6.57 0.44
C GLY A 138 -18.54 -5.69 -0.42
N GLY A 139 -17.23 -5.93 -0.39
CA GLY A 139 -16.26 -5.21 -1.23
C GLY A 139 -15.61 -3.99 -0.56
N ASN A 140 -15.66 -3.89 0.75
CA ASN A 140 -14.90 -2.86 1.46
C ASN A 140 -13.38 -3.07 1.28
N PRO A 141 -12.59 -1.99 1.25
CA PRO A 141 -11.15 -2.08 1.05
C PRO A 141 -10.50 -2.86 2.21
N PRO A 142 -9.66 -3.86 1.90
CA PRO A 142 -8.98 -4.63 2.93
C PRO A 142 -7.86 -3.82 3.57
N LEU A 143 -7.55 -4.15 4.81
CA LEU A 143 -6.38 -3.65 5.52
C LEU A 143 -5.46 -4.83 5.84
N PHE A 144 -4.21 -4.74 5.39
CA PHE A 144 -3.14 -5.62 5.84
C PHE A 144 -2.47 -4.99 7.05
N MET A 145 -2.49 -5.66 8.20
CA MET A 145 -1.96 -5.11 9.44
C MET A 145 -1.26 -6.19 10.25
N ASP A 146 -0.04 -5.90 10.66
CA ASP A 146 0.72 -6.68 11.63
C ASP A 146 0.44 -6.19 13.04
N PHE A 147 0.13 -7.10 13.94
CA PHE A 147 0.13 -6.79 15.36
C PHE A 147 1.56 -6.78 15.88
N ARG A 148 2.08 -5.59 16.14
CA ARG A 148 3.48 -5.41 16.55
C ARG A 148 3.67 -5.57 18.05
N LYS A 149 2.75 -5.01 18.83
CA LYS A 149 2.86 -5.00 20.30
C LYS A 149 1.50 -4.80 20.96
N VAL A 150 1.36 -5.34 22.14
CA VAL A 150 0.35 -4.92 23.10
C VAL A 150 1.01 -3.99 24.11
N TRP A 151 0.57 -2.74 24.16
CA TRP A 151 1.06 -1.76 25.12
C TRP A 151 0.25 -1.86 26.40
N GLU A 152 0.93 -2.16 27.50
CA GLU A 152 0.33 -2.15 28.82
C GLU A 152 0.04 -0.72 29.27
N PRO A 153 -0.99 -0.48 30.12
CA PRO A 153 -1.32 0.87 30.59
C PRO A 153 -0.13 1.62 31.20
N TRP A 154 0.71 0.96 31.94
CA TRP A 154 1.89 1.57 32.58
C TRP A 154 2.97 1.99 31.55
N GLU A 155 3.14 1.26 30.46
CA GLU A 155 4.08 1.61 29.39
C GLU A 155 3.61 2.88 28.66
N ILE A 156 2.32 2.95 28.35
CA ILE A 156 1.71 4.13 27.68
C ILE A 156 1.86 5.36 28.58
N GLN A 157 1.58 5.21 29.87
CA GLN A 157 1.72 6.30 30.83
C GLN A 157 3.18 6.76 30.97
N ALA A 158 4.13 5.83 30.96
CA ALA A 158 5.55 6.15 31.02
C ALA A 158 5.98 6.92 29.76
N LEU A 159 5.54 6.46 28.58
CA LEU A 159 5.82 7.12 27.29
C LEU A 159 5.19 8.53 27.26
N ALA A 160 3.92 8.67 27.62
CA ALA A 160 3.23 9.96 27.67
C ALA A 160 3.97 10.97 28.55
N ARG A 161 4.42 10.55 29.76
CA ARG A 161 5.22 11.39 30.64
C ARG A 161 6.55 11.79 30.02
N SER A 162 7.25 10.87 29.37
CA SER A 162 8.53 11.16 28.71
C SER A 162 8.40 12.16 27.58
N GLN A 163 7.25 12.19 26.92
CA GLN A 163 6.94 13.11 25.81
C GLN A 163 6.21 14.40 26.26
N GLY A 164 5.98 14.56 27.57
CA GLY A 164 5.26 15.72 28.10
C GLY A 164 3.76 15.73 27.72
N VAL A 165 3.21 14.59 27.33
CA VAL A 165 1.78 14.46 27.00
C VAL A 165 0.98 14.29 28.27
N ALA A 166 0.05 15.22 28.52
CA ALA A 166 -0.89 15.09 29.63
C ALA A 166 -1.99 14.09 29.27
N PHE A 167 -2.35 13.23 30.22
CA PHE A 167 -3.51 12.35 30.08
C PHE A 167 -4.28 12.31 31.43
N SER A 168 -5.59 12.17 31.36
CA SER A 168 -6.43 12.18 32.55
C SER A 168 -6.43 10.84 33.31
N GLY A 169 -6.09 9.76 32.66
CA GLY A 169 -6.22 8.40 33.16
C GLY A 169 -7.63 7.82 33.01
N GLU A 170 -8.56 8.60 32.44
CA GLU A 170 -9.94 8.15 32.18
C GLU A 170 -10.10 7.51 30.81
N GLU A 171 -9.18 7.79 29.89
CA GLU A 171 -9.17 7.23 28.55
C GLU A 171 -9.05 5.70 28.61
N LEU A 172 -9.76 5.04 27.71
CA LEU A 172 -9.82 3.58 27.66
C LEU A 172 -8.41 2.95 27.54
N TRP A 173 -7.55 3.52 26.71
CA TRP A 173 -6.17 3.06 26.53
C TRP A 173 -5.31 3.19 27.78
N ALA A 174 -5.56 4.19 28.61
CA ALA A 174 -4.85 4.40 29.88
C ALA A 174 -5.24 3.37 30.96
N ARG A 175 -6.37 2.69 30.76
CA ARG A 175 -6.94 1.71 31.68
C ARG A 175 -6.76 0.27 31.20
N GLN A 176 -6.86 0.04 29.91
CA GLN A 176 -6.89 -1.30 29.30
C GLN A 176 -5.67 -1.60 28.43
N GLY A 177 -4.86 -0.58 28.11
CA GLY A 177 -3.81 -0.70 27.12
C GLY A 177 -4.33 -0.56 25.69
N ILE A 178 -3.43 -0.69 24.73
CA ILE A 178 -3.75 -0.68 23.30
C ILE A 178 -2.98 -1.78 22.58
N VAL A 179 -3.60 -2.27 21.53
CA VAL A 179 -2.90 -3.11 20.55
C VAL A 179 -2.33 -2.19 19.49
N ASP A 180 -1.02 -2.27 19.30
CA ASP A 180 -0.30 -1.57 18.25
C ASP A 180 -0.35 -2.42 16.98
N GLY A 181 -0.96 -1.86 15.96
CA GLY A 181 -1.01 -2.46 14.64
C GLY A 181 -0.34 -1.55 13.63
N ASP A 182 0.56 -2.10 12.85
CA ASP A 182 1.27 -1.41 11.81
C ASP A 182 1.01 -2.06 10.46
N ASN A 183 0.83 -1.28 9.42
CA ASN A 183 0.80 -1.78 8.06
C ASN A 183 2.23 -1.84 7.53
N SER A 184 2.74 -3.05 7.29
CA SER A 184 4.10 -3.27 6.80
C SER A 184 4.31 -2.85 5.33
N GLY A 185 3.24 -2.53 4.62
CA GLY A 185 3.22 -1.96 3.29
C GLY A 185 2.38 -0.69 3.23
N SER A 186 1.67 -0.48 2.15
CA SER A 186 0.77 0.65 2.02
C SER A 186 -0.70 0.24 2.17
N ALA A 187 -1.39 0.95 3.04
CA ALA A 187 -2.83 0.82 3.17
C ALA A 187 -3.55 1.33 1.91
N SER A 188 -4.77 0.82 1.69
CA SER A 188 -5.70 1.44 0.75
C SER A 188 -5.85 2.94 1.04
N PHE A 189 -5.94 3.76 0.00
CA PHE A 189 -6.22 5.19 0.15
C PHE A 189 -7.52 5.46 0.89
N ASP A 190 -8.51 4.57 0.78
CA ASP A 190 -9.81 4.69 1.47
C ASP A 190 -9.67 4.89 2.97
N TRP A 191 -8.62 4.33 3.59
CA TRP A 191 -8.38 4.47 5.03
C TRP A 191 -7.95 5.88 5.48
N ALA A 192 -7.62 6.76 4.54
CA ALA A 192 -7.38 8.17 4.82
C ALA A 192 -8.68 9.01 4.91
N GLY A 193 -9.82 8.40 4.64
CA GLY A 193 -11.15 9.02 4.69
C GLY A 193 -12.11 8.35 5.67
N ARG A 194 -13.37 8.72 5.54
CA ARG A 194 -14.48 8.12 6.27
C ARG A 194 -15.39 7.34 5.30
N PRO A 195 -16.13 6.34 5.76
CA PRO A 195 -17.11 5.67 4.92
C PRO A 195 -18.05 6.68 4.24
N GLY A 196 -18.15 6.62 2.91
CA GLY A 196 -18.98 7.51 2.09
C GLY A 196 -18.31 8.82 1.65
N ASP A 197 -17.05 9.07 2.01
CA ASP A 197 -16.30 10.19 1.43
C ASP A 197 -16.01 9.95 -0.06
N SER A 198 -15.99 11.04 -0.84
CA SER A 198 -15.58 10.95 -2.24
C SER A 198 -14.07 10.70 -2.38
N PRO A 199 -13.60 10.13 -3.50
CA PRO A 199 -12.18 9.95 -3.77
C PRO A 199 -11.36 11.23 -3.57
N GLU A 200 -11.87 12.40 -3.97
CA GLU A 200 -11.18 13.68 -3.81
C GLU A 200 -10.97 14.03 -2.33
N ARG A 201 -12.01 13.78 -1.51
CA ARG A 201 -11.93 14.05 -0.07
C ARG A 201 -11.00 13.08 0.65
N ILE A 202 -11.02 11.81 0.27
CA ILE A 202 -10.09 10.80 0.77
C ILE A 202 -8.66 11.23 0.43
N MET A 203 -8.38 11.47 -0.85
CA MET A 203 -7.06 11.84 -1.34
C MET A 203 -6.54 13.16 -0.75
N ALA A 204 -7.42 14.04 -0.28
CA ALA A 204 -7.01 15.25 0.43
C ALA A 204 -6.28 14.98 1.75
N ASN A 205 -6.46 13.81 2.34
CA ASN A 205 -5.82 13.40 3.60
C ASN A 205 -4.61 12.46 3.39
N VAL A 206 -4.39 11.98 2.16
CA VAL A 206 -3.26 11.10 1.85
C VAL A 206 -1.97 11.92 1.79
N ALA A 207 -0.92 11.44 2.46
CA ALA A 207 0.46 11.87 2.27
C ALA A 207 1.30 10.65 1.92
N MET A 208 2.25 10.81 1.02
CA MET A 208 3.04 9.70 0.53
C MET A 208 4.51 10.09 0.45
N PRO A 209 5.41 9.37 1.13
CA PRO A 209 6.83 9.52 0.90
C PRO A 209 7.18 9.03 -0.50
N GLY A 210 8.03 9.75 -1.19
CA GLY A 210 8.52 9.36 -2.52
C GLY A 210 9.59 8.27 -2.46
N ASP A 211 10.11 7.98 -1.28
CA ASP A 211 11.06 6.90 -1.01
C ASP A 211 10.76 6.29 0.35
N ARG A 212 10.81 4.95 0.43
CA ARG A 212 10.51 4.15 1.62
C ARG A 212 11.40 4.43 2.84
N LYS A 213 12.51 5.14 2.68
CA LYS A 213 13.43 5.47 3.77
C LYS A 213 12.93 6.54 4.73
N SER A 214 11.81 7.17 4.45
CA SER A 214 11.25 8.26 5.26
C SER A 214 10.10 7.84 6.17
N VAL A 215 9.81 6.55 6.31
CA VAL A 215 8.85 6.05 7.31
C VAL A 215 9.63 5.66 8.55
N VAL A 216 9.78 6.59 9.46
CA VAL A 216 10.13 6.37 10.87
C VAL A 216 9.02 6.93 11.73
#